data_288bf6d87c89d2333d51a9bbc9f395df
#
_entry.id   288bf6d87c89d2333d51a9bbc9f395df
#
_cell.length_a   1.000
_cell.length_b   1.000
_cell.length_c   1.000
_cell.angle_alpha   90.00
_cell.angle_beta   90.00
_cell.angle_gamma   90.00
#
_symmetry.space_group_name_H-M   'P 1'
#
loop_
_entity.id
_entity.type
_entity.pdbx_description
1 polymer ?
#
loop_
_entity_poly.entity_id
_entity_poly.type
_entity_poly.pdbx_seq_one_letter_code
_entity_poly.pdbx_strand_id
1 'polypeptide(L)'
;MEKGRIVYLNGVTSAGKTSIVEALQARRDVFFYVVANDLFQETIGEDYLKENYWKYLGEVIIMMYHTAKLFSDLGKNVIIDSILVEREGVAPHYERMKEILRDNPLDLVEVYCPLDICRQRNIDRGDRYETQSEEQAKLMSAGIQYSLRVDPKSRLMRTQTTQPLTIFS
;
A
#
# COMPACT_ATOMS: atom_id res chain seq x y z
N MET A 1 -2.90 -3.00 -26.31
CA MET A 1 -3.91 -2.60 -25.28
C MET A 1 -3.20 -1.63 -24.33
N GLU A 2 -3.86 -0.52 -24.01
CA GLU A 2 -3.31 0.43 -23.03
C GLU A 2 -3.25 -0.23 -21.66
N LYS A 3 -2.14 -0.03 -20.93
CA LYS A 3 -1.97 -0.59 -19.59
C LYS A 3 -2.83 0.16 -18.58
N GLY A 4 -3.38 -0.59 -17.63
CA GLY A 4 -4.08 -0.01 -16.49
C GLY A 4 -3.12 0.70 -15.53
N ARG A 5 -3.63 1.70 -14.81
CA ARG A 5 -2.88 2.47 -13.82
C ARG A 5 -2.70 1.68 -12.52
N ILE A 6 -1.51 1.73 -11.96
CA ILE A 6 -1.18 1.18 -10.64
C ILE A 6 -1.06 2.35 -9.66
N VAL A 7 -1.83 2.31 -8.56
CA VAL A 7 -1.71 3.25 -7.45
C VAL A 7 -1.18 2.48 -6.24
N TYR A 8 0.05 2.74 -5.87
CA TYR A 8 0.66 2.13 -4.68
C TYR A 8 0.47 3.05 -3.47
N LEU A 9 -0.31 2.62 -2.49
CA LEU A 9 -0.47 3.31 -1.21
C LEU A 9 0.59 2.80 -0.24
N ASN A 10 1.60 3.62 0.04
CA ASN A 10 2.65 3.33 1.01
C ASN A 10 2.42 4.09 2.32
N GLY A 11 2.38 3.38 3.42
CA GLY A 11 2.21 3.97 4.74
C GLY A 11 2.16 2.91 5.84
N VAL A 12 2.49 3.31 7.05
CA VAL A 12 2.44 2.42 8.22
C VAL A 12 1.02 1.91 8.51
N THR A 13 0.91 0.89 9.35
CA THR A 13 -0.40 0.47 9.86
C THR A 13 -1.14 1.64 10.50
N SER A 14 -2.46 1.63 10.45
CA SER A 14 -3.34 2.69 10.97
C SER A 14 -3.14 4.10 10.38
N ALA A 15 -2.30 4.27 9.35
CA ALA A 15 -2.17 5.55 8.65
C ALA A 15 -3.44 5.97 7.89
N GLY A 16 -4.32 5.03 7.53
CA GLY A 16 -5.58 5.30 6.85
C GLY A 16 -5.63 4.84 5.39
N LYS A 17 -4.74 3.94 4.97
CA LYS A 17 -4.72 3.36 3.61
C LYS A 17 -6.05 2.73 3.23
N THR A 18 -6.62 1.89 4.10
CA THR A 18 -7.92 1.23 3.88
C THR A 18 -9.04 2.24 3.62
N SER A 19 -9.08 3.36 4.35
CA SER A 19 -10.08 4.41 4.12
C SER A 19 -9.94 5.07 2.74
N ILE A 20 -8.70 5.18 2.22
CA ILE A 20 -8.45 5.66 0.85
C ILE A 20 -8.92 4.62 -0.16
N VAL A 21 -8.61 3.33 0.07
CA VAL A 21 -9.07 2.22 -0.78
C VAL A 21 -10.59 2.24 -0.88
N GLU A 22 -11.30 2.28 0.25
CA GLU A 22 -12.77 2.34 0.30
C GLU A 22 -13.34 3.55 -0.46
N ALA A 23 -12.73 4.73 -0.27
CA ALA A 23 -13.14 5.95 -0.97
C ALA A 23 -12.93 5.85 -2.49
N LEU A 24 -11.85 5.23 -2.95
CA LEU A 24 -11.59 5.01 -4.37
C LEU A 24 -12.53 3.94 -4.96
N GLN A 25 -12.81 2.88 -4.23
CA GLN A 25 -13.76 1.84 -4.66
C GLN A 25 -15.22 2.31 -4.69
N ALA A 26 -15.58 3.29 -3.85
CA ALA A 26 -16.90 3.92 -3.88
C ALA A 26 -17.14 4.80 -5.11
N ARG A 27 -16.08 5.16 -5.85
CA ARG A 27 -16.21 5.92 -7.11
C ARG A 27 -16.84 5.04 -8.19
N ARG A 28 -17.72 5.67 -9.00
CA ARG A 28 -18.39 4.98 -10.11
C ARG A 28 -17.83 5.36 -11.48
N ASP A 29 -16.99 6.38 -11.52
CA ASP A 29 -16.33 6.87 -12.74
C ASP A 29 -15.05 6.12 -13.08
N VAL A 30 -14.40 5.53 -12.08
CA VAL A 30 -13.17 4.73 -12.24
C VAL A 30 -13.27 3.47 -11.39
N PHE A 31 -12.92 2.34 -11.97
CA PHE A 31 -12.89 1.05 -11.26
C PHE A 31 -11.46 0.60 -10.98
N PHE A 32 -11.21 0.19 -9.74
CA PHE A 32 -9.92 -0.36 -9.29
C PHE A 32 -10.10 -1.75 -8.69
N TYR A 33 -9.21 -2.68 -9.07
CA TYR A 33 -8.95 -3.88 -8.30
C TYR A 33 -8.04 -3.54 -7.14
N VAL A 34 -8.13 -4.31 -6.05
CA VAL A 34 -7.28 -4.11 -4.86
C VAL A 34 -6.40 -5.32 -4.67
N VAL A 35 -5.11 -5.06 -4.52
CA VAL A 35 -4.07 -6.03 -4.20
C VAL A 35 -3.49 -5.60 -2.85
N ALA A 36 -3.97 -6.21 -1.77
CA ALA A 36 -3.60 -5.85 -0.41
C ALA A 36 -2.64 -6.88 0.20
N ASN A 37 -1.63 -6.41 0.91
CA ASN A 37 -0.64 -7.26 1.56
C ASN A 37 -1.27 -8.27 2.51
N ASP A 38 -2.24 -7.86 3.31
CA ASP A 38 -2.91 -8.72 4.29
C ASP A 38 -3.62 -9.89 3.60
N LEU A 39 -4.32 -9.65 2.47
CA LEU A 39 -4.98 -10.71 1.69
C LEU A 39 -3.97 -11.71 1.11
N PHE A 40 -2.81 -11.24 0.70
CA PHE A 40 -1.77 -12.12 0.18
C PHE A 40 -1.08 -12.93 1.28
N GLN A 41 -0.96 -12.40 2.49
CA GLN A 41 -0.46 -13.16 3.64
C GLN A 41 -1.39 -14.32 4.01
N GLU A 42 -2.70 -14.18 3.85
CA GLU A 42 -3.68 -15.25 4.07
C GLU A 42 -3.51 -16.44 3.11
N THR A 43 -2.77 -16.28 2.02
CA THR A 43 -2.43 -17.40 1.10
C THR A 43 -1.40 -18.36 1.68
N ILE A 44 -0.74 -18.00 2.79
CA ILE A 44 0.26 -18.81 3.48
C ILE A 44 -0.35 -19.36 4.74
N GLY A 45 -0.13 -20.65 5.00
CA GLY A 45 -0.54 -21.27 6.25
C GLY A 45 0.08 -20.57 7.46
N GLU A 46 -0.71 -20.37 8.50
CA GLU A 46 -0.34 -19.60 9.70
C GLU A 46 0.95 -20.13 10.36
N ASP A 47 1.16 -21.46 10.36
CA ASP A 47 2.34 -22.09 10.98
C ASP A 47 3.61 -21.71 10.24
N TYR A 48 3.60 -21.67 8.90
CA TYR A 48 4.75 -21.22 8.10
C TYR A 48 5.09 -19.75 8.37
N LEU A 49 4.09 -18.87 8.49
CA LEU A 49 4.31 -17.48 8.85
C LEU A 49 4.94 -17.34 10.23
N LYS A 50 4.54 -18.17 11.21
CA LYS A 50 5.14 -18.19 12.56
C LYS A 50 6.60 -18.66 12.54
N GLU A 51 6.93 -19.64 11.69
CA GLU A 51 8.29 -20.20 11.60
C GLU A 51 9.28 -19.20 11.00
N ASN A 52 8.91 -18.49 9.93
CA ASN A 52 9.79 -17.52 9.26
C ASN A 52 9.01 -16.40 8.57
N TYR A 53 8.42 -15.52 9.37
CA TYR A 53 7.58 -14.42 8.91
C TYR A 53 8.23 -13.59 7.79
N TRP A 54 9.47 -13.16 7.96
CA TRP A 54 10.11 -12.24 7.02
C TRP A 54 10.43 -12.88 5.66
N LYS A 55 10.78 -14.15 5.65
CA LYS A 55 11.00 -14.90 4.41
C LYS A 55 9.70 -14.94 3.60
N TYR A 56 8.64 -15.43 4.21
CA TYR A 56 7.36 -15.61 3.52
C TYR A 56 6.68 -14.29 3.19
N LEU A 57 6.82 -13.27 4.03
CA LEU A 57 6.37 -11.92 3.71
C LEU A 57 7.07 -11.39 2.45
N GLY A 58 8.38 -11.59 2.33
CA GLY A 58 9.12 -11.19 1.12
C GLY A 58 8.61 -11.88 -0.15
N GLU A 59 8.33 -13.18 -0.09
CA GLU A 59 7.76 -13.95 -1.21
C GLU A 59 6.38 -13.42 -1.59
N VAL A 60 5.51 -13.22 -0.61
CA VAL A 60 4.15 -12.68 -0.80
C VAL A 60 4.17 -11.31 -1.47
N ILE A 61 5.03 -10.41 -1.03
CA ILE A 61 5.14 -9.07 -1.60
C ILE A 61 5.55 -9.13 -3.08
N ILE A 62 6.48 -10.00 -3.44
CA ILE A 62 6.87 -10.18 -4.84
C ILE A 62 5.70 -10.71 -5.68
N MET A 63 4.96 -11.71 -5.19
CA MET A 63 3.76 -12.23 -5.87
C MET A 63 2.70 -11.14 -6.04
N MET A 64 2.52 -10.29 -5.02
CA MET A 64 1.62 -9.15 -5.06
C MET A 64 1.99 -8.16 -6.18
N TYR A 65 3.29 -7.85 -6.37
CA TYR A 65 3.74 -6.98 -7.45
C TYR A 65 3.49 -7.60 -8.82
N HIS A 66 3.77 -8.88 -9.00
CA HIS A 66 3.48 -9.59 -10.25
C HIS A 66 1.97 -9.64 -10.54
N THR A 67 1.14 -9.80 -9.52
CA THR A 67 -0.32 -9.77 -9.67
C THR A 67 -0.80 -8.38 -10.10
N ALA A 68 -0.30 -7.32 -9.46
CA ALA A 68 -0.62 -5.95 -9.86
C ALA A 68 -0.17 -5.65 -11.30
N LYS A 69 1.02 -6.14 -11.67
CA LYS A 69 1.52 -6.04 -13.05
C LYS A 69 0.58 -6.73 -14.04
N LEU A 70 0.13 -7.95 -13.73
CA LEU A 70 -0.79 -8.71 -14.58
C LEU A 70 -2.10 -7.94 -14.81
N PHE A 71 -2.70 -7.38 -13.77
CA PHE A 71 -3.89 -6.54 -13.90
C PHE A 71 -3.63 -5.34 -14.81
N SER A 72 -2.54 -4.63 -14.57
CA SER A 72 -2.17 -3.46 -15.38
C SER A 72 -1.94 -3.83 -16.85
N ASP A 73 -1.21 -4.91 -17.13
CA ASP A 73 -0.96 -5.40 -18.49
C ASP A 73 -2.25 -5.79 -19.22
N LEU A 74 -3.29 -6.19 -18.47
CA LEU A 74 -4.65 -6.48 -18.99
C LEU A 74 -5.53 -5.21 -19.09
N GLY A 75 -4.97 -4.01 -18.93
CA GLY A 75 -5.70 -2.75 -18.99
C GLY A 75 -6.57 -2.47 -17.76
N LYS A 76 -6.33 -3.14 -16.62
CA LYS A 76 -7.10 -2.98 -15.39
C LYS A 76 -6.37 -2.07 -14.41
N ASN A 77 -7.07 -1.05 -13.90
CA ASN A 77 -6.51 -0.23 -12.82
C ASN A 77 -6.46 -1.03 -11.52
N VAL A 78 -5.38 -0.83 -10.74
CA VAL A 78 -5.15 -1.57 -9.50
C VAL A 78 -4.60 -0.66 -8.40
N ILE A 79 -5.07 -0.87 -7.20
CA ILE A 79 -4.51 -0.28 -5.98
C ILE A 79 -3.67 -1.35 -5.29
N ILE A 80 -2.43 -1.03 -4.95
CA ILE A 80 -1.61 -1.82 -4.03
C ILE A 80 -1.71 -1.18 -2.64
N ASP A 81 -2.26 -1.90 -1.68
CA ASP A 81 -2.29 -1.50 -0.27
C ASP A 81 -1.20 -2.25 0.49
N SER A 82 -0.08 -1.58 0.75
CA SER A 82 1.08 -2.21 1.40
C SER A 82 1.98 -1.18 2.08
N ILE A 83 3.15 -1.64 2.50
CA ILE A 83 4.24 -0.82 3.02
C ILE A 83 5.57 -1.26 2.39
N LEU A 84 6.38 -0.29 1.98
CA LEU A 84 7.72 -0.50 1.47
C LEU A 84 8.69 -0.50 2.65
N VAL A 85 9.15 -1.68 3.03
CA VAL A 85 10.08 -1.87 4.15
C VAL A 85 11.41 -2.44 3.66
N GLU A 86 12.46 -2.12 4.41
CA GLU A 86 13.80 -2.68 4.23
C GLU A 86 14.25 -3.33 5.53
N ARG A 87 14.83 -4.49 5.40
CA ARG A 87 15.42 -5.22 6.52
C ARG A 87 16.65 -5.96 6.05
N GLU A 88 17.65 -6.04 6.90
CA GLU A 88 18.86 -6.83 6.65
C GLU A 88 18.50 -8.29 6.33
N GLY A 89 19.09 -8.83 5.28
CA GLY A 89 18.82 -10.20 4.80
C GLY A 89 17.53 -10.38 3.98
N VAL A 90 16.75 -9.33 3.77
CA VAL A 90 15.57 -9.33 2.90
C VAL A 90 15.81 -8.42 1.71
N ALA A 91 15.45 -8.87 0.50
CA ALA A 91 15.60 -8.05 -0.69
C ALA A 91 14.82 -6.73 -0.54
N PRO A 92 15.41 -5.57 -0.92
CA PRO A 92 14.77 -4.27 -0.75
C PRO A 92 13.48 -4.20 -1.58
N HIS A 93 12.35 -4.06 -0.91
CA HIS A 93 11.03 -4.11 -1.55
C HIS A 93 10.83 -2.97 -2.55
N TYR A 94 11.37 -1.77 -2.26
CA TYR A 94 11.25 -0.61 -3.15
C TYR A 94 11.94 -0.84 -4.50
N GLU A 95 13.19 -1.35 -4.48
CA GLU A 95 13.93 -1.63 -5.71
C GLU A 95 13.28 -2.77 -6.52
N ARG A 96 12.83 -3.82 -5.84
CA ARG A 96 12.12 -4.92 -6.49
C ARG A 96 10.79 -4.49 -7.10
N MET A 97 10.05 -3.62 -6.42
CA MET A 97 8.83 -3.02 -6.97
C MET A 97 9.14 -2.24 -8.24
N LYS A 98 10.14 -1.35 -8.24
CA LYS A 98 10.53 -0.56 -9.41
C LYS A 98 10.95 -1.45 -10.58
N GLU A 99 11.70 -2.52 -10.31
CA GLU A 99 12.13 -3.47 -11.33
C GLU A 99 10.93 -4.17 -12.00
N ILE A 100 10.02 -4.71 -11.18
CA ILE A 100 8.86 -5.48 -11.66
C ILE A 100 7.86 -4.58 -12.40
N LEU A 101 7.61 -3.39 -11.89
CA LEU A 101 6.57 -2.47 -12.38
C LEU A 101 7.10 -1.38 -13.33
N ARG A 102 8.39 -1.40 -13.71
CA ARG A 102 9.07 -0.33 -14.47
C ARG A 102 8.35 0.13 -15.74
N ASP A 103 7.65 -0.79 -16.41
CA ASP A 103 6.98 -0.55 -17.69
C ASP A 103 5.48 -0.28 -17.53
N ASN A 104 4.99 -0.16 -16.28
CA ASN A 104 3.59 0.06 -15.97
C ASN A 104 3.36 1.48 -15.43
N PRO A 105 2.24 2.13 -15.76
CA PRO A 105 1.88 3.43 -15.18
C PRO A 105 1.73 3.28 -13.66
N LEU A 106 2.70 3.79 -12.90
CA LEU A 106 2.76 3.66 -11.44
C LEU A 106 2.75 5.03 -10.77
N ASP A 107 1.77 5.23 -9.89
CA ASP A 107 1.76 6.32 -8.92
C ASP A 107 2.09 5.78 -7.53
N LEU A 108 3.18 6.25 -6.97
CA LEU A 108 3.56 5.93 -5.60
C LEU A 108 3.08 7.03 -4.66
N VAL A 109 2.13 6.70 -3.80
CA VAL A 109 1.44 7.63 -2.92
C VAL A 109 1.87 7.40 -1.47
N GLU A 110 2.44 8.43 -0.84
CA GLU A 110 2.68 8.40 0.60
C GLU A 110 1.37 8.67 1.35
N VAL A 111 0.95 7.71 2.17
CA VAL A 111 -0.17 7.89 3.11
C VAL A 111 0.41 8.23 4.47
N TYR A 112 0.45 9.53 4.75
CA TYR A 112 1.04 10.06 5.97
C TYR A 112 0.01 10.20 7.08
N CYS A 113 0.40 9.78 8.28
CA CYS A 113 -0.32 10.10 9.52
C CYS A 113 0.70 10.24 10.65
N PRO A 114 0.58 11.22 11.54
CA PRO A 114 1.42 11.33 12.73
C PRO A 114 1.42 10.02 13.53
N LEU A 115 2.59 9.59 14.01
CA LEU A 115 2.74 8.27 14.66
C LEU A 115 1.97 8.15 15.97
N ASP A 116 1.85 9.24 16.73
CA ASP A 116 1.01 9.31 17.93
C ASP A 116 -0.46 9.00 17.63
N ILE A 117 -0.95 9.47 16.51
CA ILE A 117 -2.30 9.20 16.03
C ILE A 117 -2.45 7.74 15.56
N CYS A 118 -1.44 7.22 14.84
CA CYS A 118 -1.44 5.81 14.44
C CYS A 118 -1.44 4.90 15.68
N ARG A 119 -0.63 5.24 16.69
CA ARG A 119 -0.58 4.52 17.96
C ARG A 119 -1.95 4.50 18.65
N GLN A 120 -2.62 5.65 18.77
CA GLN A 120 -3.94 5.71 19.37
C GLN A 120 -4.94 4.83 18.61
N ARG A 121 -4.90 4.84 17.28
CA ARG A 121 -5.74 3.98 16.45
C ARG A 121 -5.43 2.49 16.60
N ASN A 122 -4.15 2.12 16.83
CA ASN A 122 -3.78 0.73 17.13
C ASN A 122 -4.42 0.29 18.46
N ILE A 123 -4.36 1.14 19.50
CA ILE A 123 -5.00 0.89 20.78
C ILE A 123 -6.52 0.73 20.62
N ASP A 124 -7.16 1.66 19.92
CA ASP A 124 -8.62 1.67 19.71
C ASP A 124 -9.11 0.44 18.96
N ARG A 125 -8.30 -0.13 18.06
CA ARG A 125 -8.63 -1.34 17.31
C ARG A 125 -8.52 -2.62 18.12
N GLY A 126 -7.54 -2.71 19.04
CA GLY A 126 -7.27 -3.88 19.86
C GLY A 126 -6.71 -5.11 19.13
N ASP A 127 -6.62 -5.09 17.80
CA ASP A 127 -6.06 -6.17 16.96
C ASP A 127 -4.60 -5.92 16.55
N ARG A 128 -4.03 -4.80 17.01
CA ARG A 128 -2.66 -4.37 16.74
C ARG A 128 -1.95 -4.06 18.05
N TYR A 129 -0.65 -4.38 18.14
CA TYR A 129 0.11 -3.84 19.26
C TYR A 129 0.40 -2.34 19.07
N GLU A 130 0.38 -1.61 20.17
CA GLU A 130 0.32 -0.13 20.15
C GLU A 130 1.48 0.53 19.38
N THR A 131 2.69 -0.03 19.42
CA THR A 131 3.91 0.50 18.79
C THR A 131 4.17 -0.01 17.38
N GLN A 132 3.24 -0.76 16.78
CA GLN A 132 3.44 -1.36 15.45
C GLN A 132 3.73 -0.32 14.37
N SER A 133 3.09 0.84 14.42
CA SER A 133 3.30 1.91 13.43
C SER A 133 4.70 2.49 13.53
N GLU A 134 5.21 2.71 14.73
CA GLU A 134 6.56 3.22 15.00
C GLU A 134 7.64 2.21 14.56
N GLU A 135 7.40 0.92 14.79
CA GLU A 135 8.32 -0.14 14.35
C GLU A 135 8.36 -0.23 12.84
N GLN A 136 7.21 -0.18 12.18
CA GLN A 136 7.13 -0.14 10.72
C GLN A 136 7.81 1.11 10.14
N ALA A 137 7.63 2.27 10.76
CA ALA A 137 8.25 3.52 10.31
C ALA A 137 9.78 3.45 10.32
N LYS A 138 10.38 2.72 11.28
CA LYS A 138 11.83 2.50 11.33
C LYS A 138 12.34 1.60 10.20
N LEU A 139 11.48 0.75 9.66
CA LEU A 139 11.81 -0.19 8.58
C LEU A 139 11.45 0.36 7.19
N MET A 140 10.78 1.51 7.11
CA MET A 140 10.40 2.07 5.80
C MET A 140 11.64 2.35 4.95
N SER A 141 11.56 1.98 3.68
CA SER A 141 12.62 2.18 2.70
C SER A 141 13.04 3.64 2.60
N ALA A 142 14.35 3.89 2.59
CA ALA A 142 14.88 5.24 2.45
C ALA A 142 14.86 5.70 0.99
N GLY A 143 14.81 7.02 0.78
CA GLY A 143 14.95 7.62 -0.56
C GLY A 143 13.79 7.35 -1.52
N ILE A 144 12.64 6.95 -1.02
CA ILE A 144 11.44 6.74 -1.84
C ILE A 144 11.03 8.05 -2.50
N GLN A 145 10.84 8.01 -3.82
CA GLN A 145 10.29 9.13 -4.57
C GLN A 145 8.77 8.95 -4.75
N TYR A 146 8.01 9.79 -4.05
CA TYR A 146 6.55 9.75 -4.13
C TYR A 146 6.00 10.65 -5.24
N SER A 147 4.98 10.18 -5.94
CA SER A 147 4.18 10.99 -6.87
C SER A 147 3.28 11.97 -6.11
N LEU A 148 2.82 11.57 -4.93
CA LEU A 148 1.88 12.33 -4.11
C LEU A 148 2.02 11.96 -2.64
N ARG A 149 1.78 12.94 -1.76
CA ARG A 149 1.59 12.72 -0.33
C ARG A 149 0.15 13.03 0.06
N VAL A 150 -0.50 12.11 0.75
CA VAL A 150 -1.88 12.26 1.23
C VAL A 150 -1.90 12.17 2.75
N ASP A 151 -2.49 13.17 3.38
CA ASP A 151 -2.87 13.13 4.79
C ASP A 151 -4.37 12.87 4.90
N PRO A 152 -4.80 11.65 5.32
CA PRO A 152 -6.23 11.31 5.42
C PRO A 152 -7.01 12.17 6.43
N LYS A 153 -6.32 12.96 7.27
CA LYS A 153 -6.96 13.91 8.18
C LYS A 153 -7.13 15.30 7.60
N SER A 154 -6.44 15.63 6.50
CA SER A 154 -6.56 16.96 5.92
C SER A 154 -7.99 17.18 5.43
N ARG A 155 -8.52 18.36 5.71
CA ARG A 155 -9.85 18.80 5.26
C ARG A 155 -10.02 18.75 3.72
N LEU A 156 -8.89 18.73 3.01
CA LEU A 156 -8.83 18.60 1.55
C LEU A 156 -9.46 17.29 1.02
N MET A 157 -9.36 16.19 1.75
CA MET A 157 -10.04 14.95 1.34
C MET A 157 -11.56 14.99 1.52
N ARG A 158 -12.09 15.81 2.45
CA ARG A 158 -13.54 15.94 2.67
C ARG A 158 -14.23 16.83 1.63
N THR A 159 -13.50 17.74 0.99
CA THR A 159 -14.04 18.67 -0.01
C THR A 159 -13.87 18.19 -1.46
N GLN A 160 -13.02 17.21 -1.71
CA GLN A 160 -12.77 16.70 -3.07
C GLN A 160 -13.65 15.52 -3.49
N THR A 161 -14.60 15.09 -2.65
CA THR A 161 -15.63 14.09 -3.07
C THR A 161 -16.59 14.62 -4.15
N THR A 162 -16.53 15.90 -4.47
CA THR A 162 -17.37 16.52 -5.53
C THR A 162 -16.57 17.07 -6.71
N GLN A 163 -15.23 17.06 -6.65
CA GLN A 163 -14.40 17.39 -7.82
C GLN A 163 -13.53 16.16 -8.19
N PRO A 164 -13.31 15.92 -9.49
CA PRO A 164 -12.41 14.84 -9.88
C PRO A 164 -11.04 15.09 -9.24
N LEU A 165 -10.53 14.10 -8.50
CA LEU A 165 -9.15 14.09 -8.06
C LEU A 165 -8.29 14.30 -9.31
N THR A 166 -7.66 15.46 -9.43
CA THR A 166 -6.76 15.83 -10.55
C THR A 166 -5.56 14.87 -10.67
N ILE A 167 -5.47 13.89 -9.77
CA ILE A 167 -4.50 12.78 -9.81
C ILE A 167 -4.75 11.87 -11.02
N PHE A 168 -5.93 11.97 -11.66
CA PHE A 168 -6.38 11.05 -12.69
C PHE A 168 -6.79 11.74 -14.02
N SER A 169 -6.30 12.94 -14.27
CA SER A 169 -6.40 13.58 -15.60
C SER A 169 -5.16 13.30 -16.43
#